data_b4ac4c829fe01ebc7a9bc24f44cbbf19
#
_entry.id   b4ac4c829fe01ebc7a9bc24f44cbbf19
#
_cell.length_a   1.000
_cell.length_b   1.000
_cell.length_c   1.000
_cell.angle_alpha   90.00
_cell.angle_beta   90.00
_cell.angle_gamma   90.00
#
_symmetry.space_group_name_H-M   'P 1'
#
loop_
_entity.id
_entity.type
_entity.pdbx_description
1 polymer ?
#
loop_
_entity_poly.entity_id
_entity_poly.type
_entity_poly.pdbx_seq_one_letter_code
_entity_poly.pdbx_strand_id
1 'polypeptide(L)'
;YQPTRALIGRVLRRFGVASTMLSIDDLEGLERALAATPTRLVVFESPTNPVLKIADIERLTASARRHGALTLLDNTLAGLHNHGQFDVDLFAHSLTKYASGHGDVMGGAVIGRAELIDSMREDVSILGPTRDPHAAFLLQRGMKTYFVRWDAQCRNALCVAEHLARHPRVERVRYPGLPGDS
;
A
#
# COMPACT_ATOMS: atom_id res chain seq x y z
N TYR A 1 6.33 3.89 -2.63
CA TYR A 1 7.19 2.93 -3.33
C TYR A 1 7.67 3.51 -4.66
N GLN A 2 9.01 3.46 -4.89
CA GLN A 2 9.63 4.11 -6.06
C GLN A 2 9.08 3.63 -7.42
N PRO A 3 8.93 2.31 -7.68
CA PRO A 3 8.37 1.85 -8.95
C PRO A 3 6.95 2.33 -9.23
N THR A 4 6.09 2.45 -8.23
CA THR A 4 4.74 3.02 -8.38
C THR A 4 4.83 4.49 -8.83
N ARG A 5 5.71 5.27 -8.19
CA ARG A 5 5.95 6.67 -8.58
C ARG A 5 6.50 6.77 -10.00
N ALA A 6 7.43 5.88 -10.38
CA ALA A 6 7.98 5.84 -11.72
C ALA A 6 6.93 5.41 -12.77
N LEU A 7 6.07 4.45 -12.45
CA LEU A 7 4.95 4.07 -13.30
C LEU A 7 4.05 5.28 -13.59
N ILE A 8 3.61 5.97 -12.55
CA ILE A 8 2.72 7.13 -12.69
C ILE A 8 3.43 8.27 -13.42
N GLY A 9 4.61 8.71 -12.96
CA GLY A 9 5.28 9.91 -13.45
C GLY A 9 6.00 9.76 -14.80
N ARG A 10 6.34 8.52 -15.22
CA ARG A 10 7.09 8.28 -16.46
C ARG A 10 6.30 7.51 -17.50
N VAL A 11 5.63 6.41 -17.10
CA VAL A 11 4.93 5.55 -18.05
C VAL A 11 3.56 6.11 -18.37
N LEU A 12 2.70 6.31 -17.37
CA LEU A 12 1.32 6.76 -17.58
C LEU A 12 1.26 8.19 -18.14
N ARG A 13 2.26 9.02 -17.83
CA ARG A 13 2.37 10.35 -18.42
C ARG A 13 2.42 10.32 -19.97
N ARG A 14 3.02 9.28 -20.56
CA ARG A 14 3.07 9.11 -22.04
C ARG A 14 1.69 8.88 -22.64
N PHE A 15 0.73 8.46 -21.82
CA PHE A 15 -0.66 8.25 -22.22
C PHE A 15 -1.57 9.39 -21.76
N GLY A 16 -1.00 10.56 -21.45
CA GLY A 16 -1.76 11.75 -21.10
C GLY A 16 -2.25 11.79 -19.64
N VAL A 17 -1.83 10.86 -18.79
CA VAL A 17 -2.20 10.87 -17.38
C VAL A 17 -1.35 11.91 -16.64
N ALA A 18 -2.01 12.98 -16.17
CA ALA A 18 -1.40 13.95 -15.26
C ALA A 18 -1.38 13.43 -13.82
N SER A 19 -0.41 13.86 -13.04
CA SER A 19 -0.31 13.47 -11.63
C SER A 19 0.31 14.57 -10.78
N THR A 20 -0.18 14.71 -9.56
CA THR A 20 0.39 15.56 -8.50
C THR A 20 0.91 14.70 -7.38
N MET A 21 2.15 14.96 -6.94
CA MET A 21 2.78 14.23 -5.83
C MET A 21 2.77 15.11 -4.58
N LEU A 22 2.26 14.56 -3.49
CA LEU A 22 2.16 15.24 -2.20
C LEU A 22 2.79 14.40 -1.10
N SER A 23 3.17 15.05 0.01
CA SER A 23 3.49 14.31 1.24
C SER A 23 2.22 13.68 1.78
N ILE A 24 2.35 12.50 2.40
CA ILE A 24 1.20 11.80 3.01
C ILE A 24 0.55 12.61 4.15
N ASP A 25 1.31 13.50 4.76
CA ASP A 25 0.87 14.36 5.86
C ASP A 25 0.20 15.67 5.36
N ASP A 26 0.31 16.00 4.08
CA ASP A 26 -0.19 17.26 3.51
C ASP A 26 -1.65 17.13 3.05
N LEU A 27 -2.54 16.95 4.03
CA LEU A 27 -3.98 16.84 3.76
C LEU A 27 -4.59 18.14 3.21
N GLU A 28 -4.05 19.30 3.60
CA GLU A 28 -4.48 20.58 3.02
C GLU A 28 -4.05 20.72 1.56
N GLY A 29 -2.83 20.29 1.24
CA GLY A 29 -2.35 20.20 -0.14
C GLY A 29 -3.19 19.24 -0.98
N LEU A 30 -3.61 18.12 -0.41
CA LEU A 30 -4.53 17.18 -1.07
C LEU A 30 -5.86 17.85 -1.39
N GLU A 31 -6.47 18.53 -0.43
CA GLU A 31 -7.75 19.23 -0.61
C GLU A 31 -7.64 20.30 -1.70
N ARG A 32 -6.58 21.12 -1.66
CA ARG A 32 -6.33 22.13 -2.69
C ARG A 32 -6.14 21.51 -4.08
N ALA A 33 -5.41 20.42 -4.18
CA ALA A 33 -5.16 19.74 -5.46
C ALA A 33 -6.43 19.14 -6.04
N LEU A 34 -7.25 18.50 -5.22
CA LEU A 34 -8.53 17.91 -5.61
C LEU A 34 -9.54 18.96 -6.04
N ALA A 35 -9.59 20.12 -5.35
CA ALA A 35 -10.45 21.23 -5.71
C ALA A 35 -10.02 21.93 -7.02
N ALA A 36 -8.71 21.98 -7.28
CA ALA A 36 -8.17 22.67 -8.45
C ALA A 36 -8.28 21.85 -9.75
N THR A 37 -8.26 20.52 -9.66
CA THR A 37 -8.19 19.66 -10.85
C THR A 37 -9.04 18.40 -10.67
N PRO A 38 -9.95 18.09 -11.62
CA PRO A 38 -10.70 16.83 -11.60
C PRO A 38 -9.76 15.64 -11.51
N THR A 39 -9.83 14.91 -10.41
CA THR A 39 -8.96 13.77 -10.11
C THR A 39 -9.77 12.48 -10.09
N ARG A 40 -9.30 11.47 -10.81
CA ARG A 40 -9.96 10.16 -10.89
C ARG A 40 -9.53 9.21 -9.79
N LEU A 41 -8.27 9.29 -9.35
CA LEU A 41 -7.69 8.32 -8.43
C LEU A 41 -6.66 8.99 -7.50
N VAL A 42 -6.78 8.74 -6.21
CA VAL A 42 -5.79 9.06 -5.19
C VAL A 42 -5.08 7.78 -4.78
N VAL A 43 -3.76 7.72 -5.00
CA VAL A 43 -2.92 6.55 -4.66
C VAL A 43 -2.03 6.90 -3.50
N PHE A 44 -2.04 6.07 -2.45
CA PHE A 44 -1.22 6.31 -1.25
C PHE A 44 -0.79 5.01 -0.58
N GLU A 45 0.20 5.09 0.31
CA GLU A 45 0.72 3.96 1.10
C GLU A 45 0.51 4.23 2.60
N SER A 46 0.15 3.20 3.35
CA SER A 46 0.15 3.23 4.81
C SER A 46 0.43 1.84 5.38
N PRO A 47 1.52 1.68 6.19
CA PRO A 47 2.64 2.60 6.41
C PRO A 47 3.43 2.91 5.14
N THR A 48 4.08 4.09 5.08
CA THR A 48 4.85 4.49 3.90
C THR A 48 6.24 3.84 3.85
N ASN A 49 6.71 3.48 2.67
CA ASN A 49 8.07 2.99 2.45
C ASN A 49 9.01 4.17 2.08
N PRO A 50 10.17 4.35 2.76
CA PRO A 50 10.76 3.52 3.83
C PRO A 50 10.53 4.05 5.25
N VAL A 51 9.89 5.19 5.42
CA VAL A 51 9.91 5.95 6.68
C VAL A 51 8.75 5.61 7.63
N LEU A 52 7.90 4.66 7.26
CA LEU A 52 6.81 4.08 8.05
C LEU A 52 5.78 5.10 8.60
N LYS A 53 5.60 6.23 7.92
CA LYS A 53 4.54 7.17 8.29
C LYS A 53 3.17 6.53 8.10
N ILE A 54 2.28 6.76 9.04
CA ILE A 54 0.89 6.31 9.00
C ILE A 54 0.02 7.42 8.41
N ALA A 55 -0.80 7.07 7.41
CA ALA A 55 -1.76 8.00 6.83
C ALA A 55 -2.97 8.18 7.75
N ASP A 56 -3.51 9.39 7.81
CA ASP A 56 -4.88 9.62 8.26
C ASP A 56 -5.85 9.16 7.16
N ILE A 57 -6.09 7.83 7.13
CA ILE A 57 -6.84 7.19 6.05
C ILE A 57 -8.26 7.74 5.97
N GLU A 58 -8.91 7.98 7.11
CA GLU A 58 -10.29 8.48 7.16
C GLU A 58 -10.41 9.86 6.53
N ARG A 59 -9.55 10.79 6.92
CA ARG A 59 -9.56 12.15 6.35
C ARG A 59 -9.20 12.14 4.87
N LEU A 60 -8.23 11.33 4.46
CA LEU A 60 -7.79 11.21 3.09
C LEU A 60 -8.92 10.66 2.19
N THR A 61 -9.56 9.56 2.60
CA THR A 61 -10.66 8.95 1.84
C THR A 61 -11.89 9.85 1.81
N ALA A 62 -12.22 10.53 2.92
CA ALA A 62 -13.29 11.51 2.96
C ALA A 62 -13.05 12.69 1.99
N SER A 63 -11.81 13.19 1.93
CA SER A 63 -11.42 14.24 0.97
C SER A 63 -11.57 13.76 -0.47
N ALA A 64 -11.01 12.61 -0.82
CA ALA A 64 -11.12 12.02 -2.15
C ALA A 64 -12.60 11.87 -2.57
N ARG A 65 -13.43 11.33 -1.69
CA ARG A 65 -14.86 11.12 -1.95
C ARG A 65 -15.63 12.42 -2.20
N ARG A 66 -15.38 13.49 -1.43
CA ARG A 66 -16.01 14.79 -1.65
C ARG A 66 -15.78 15.32 -3.07
N HIS A 67 -14.64 14.99 -3.66
CA HIS A 67 -14.24 15.41 -5.01
C HIS A 67 -14.48 14.34 -6.09
N GLY A 68 -15.17 13.25 -5.76
CA GLY A 68 -15.51 12.18 -6.71
C GLY A 68 -14.31 11.33 -7.17
N ALA A 69 -13.20 11.37 -6.44
CA ALA A 69 -12.02 10.57 -6.71
C ALA A 69 -12.10 9.21 -6.01
N LEU A 70 -11.70 8.16 -6.70
CA LEU A 70 -11.47 6.83 -6.10
C LEU A 70 -10.18 6.83 -5.28
N THR A 71 -10.10 5.91 -4.34
CA THR A 71 -8.92 5.72 -3.50
C THR A 71 -8.29 4.34 -3.73
N LEU A 72 -6.96 4.30 -3.80
CA LEU A 72 -6.17 3.08 -3.84
C LEU A 72 -5.09 3.14 -2.76
N LEU A 73 -5.19 2.26 -1.77
CA LEU A 73 -4.24 2.12 -0.69
C LEU A 73 -3.31 0.92 -0.95
N ASP A 74 -2.02 1.17 -1.08
CA ASP A 74 -1.01 0.12 -0.96
C ASP A 74 -0.80 -0.18 0.52
N ASN A 75 -1.35 -1.31 0.98
CA ASN A 75 -1.24 -1.76 2.36
C ASN A 75 -0.20 -2.86 2.56
N THR A 76 0.76 -2.98 1.66
CA THR A 76 1.77 -4.05 1.69
C THR A 76 2.45 -4.18 3.04
N LEU A 77 2.89 -3.04 3.63
CA LEU A 77 3.58 -3.04 4.94
C LEU A 77 2.65 -3.29 6.13
N ALA A 78 1.36 -3.01 6.00
CA ALA A 78 0.38 -3.28 7.04
C ALA A 78 -0.12 -4.73 7.05
N GLY A 79 0.12 -5.47 5.98
CA GLY A 79 -0.37 -6.85 5.82
C GLY A 79 -1.78 -6.93 5.24
N LEU A 80 -2.09 -8.07 4.63
CA LEU A 80 -3.34 -8.31 3.88
C LEU A 80 -4.63 -8.13 4.69
N HIS A 81 -4.58 -8.37 5.99
CA HIS A 81 -5.75 -8.43 6.87
C HIS A 81 -6.03 -7.12 7.62
N ASN A 82 -5.15 -6.13 7.47
CA ASN A 82 -5.32 -4.82 8.09
C ASN A 82 -5.95 -3.82 7.12
N HIS A 83 -6.50 -2.75 7.68
CA HIS A 83 -7.13 -1.62 6.99
C HIS A 83 -8.50 -1.90 6.36
N GLY A 84 -9.04 -3.14 6.45
CA GLY A 84 -10.35 -3.48 5.90
C GLY A 84 -11.53 -2.73 6.54
N GLN A 85 -11.32 -2.09 7.68
CA GLN A 85 -12.31 -1.24 8.36
C GLN A 85 -12.44 0.15 7.73
N PHE A 86 -11.46 0.60 6.95
CA PHE A 86 -11.50 1.91 6.31
C PHE A 86 -12.25 1.87 4.98
N ASP A 87 -12.93 2.95 4.67
CA ASP A 87 -13.69 3.10 3.44
C ASP A 87 -12.77 3.49 2.27
N VAL A 88 -11.98 2.51 1.83
CA VAL A 88 -11.07 2.58 0.69
C VAL A 88 -11.68 1.81 -0.48
N ASP A 89 -11.63 2.38 -1.69
CA ASP A 89 -12.22 1.73 -2.87
C ASP A 89 -11.41 0.52 -3.34
N LEU A 90 -10.08 0.64 -3.33
CA LEU A 90 -9.15 -0.37 -3.81
C LEU A 90 -7.95 -0.51 -2.87
N PHE A 91 -7.56 -1.74 -2.60
CA PHE A 91 -6.31 -2.08 -1.93
C PHE A 91 -5.35 -2.71 -2.93
N ALA A 92 -4.11 -2.21 -2.98
CA ALA A 92 -3.01 -2.87 -3.67
C ALA A 92 -2.12 -3.56 -2.65
N HIS A 93 -1.66 -4.77 -2.96
CA HIS A 93 -0.79 -5.53 -2.07
C HIS A 93 0.27 -6.30 -2.84
N SER A 94 1.52 -6.16 -2.43
CA SER A 94 2.61 -6.98 -2.96
C SER A 94 2.57 -8.37 -2.33
N LEU A 95 2.09 -9.34 -3.10
CA LEU A 95 2.09 -10.76 -2.69
C LEU A 95 3.51 -11.33 -2.56
N THR A 96 4.50 -10.67 -3.18
CA THR A 96 5.94 -10.95 -3.06
C THR A 96 6.44 -10.88 -1.62
N LYS A 97 5.79 -10.08 -0.77
CA LYS A 97 6.24 -9.78 0.60
C LYS A 97 5.66 -10.80 1.58
N TYR A 98 4.85 -10.37 2.52
CA TYR A 98 4.36 -11.22 3.61
C TYR A 98 3.46 -12.37 3.17
N ALA A 99 2.72 -12.21 2.07
CA ALA A 99 1.80 -13.25 1.59
C ALA A 99 2.55 -14.52 1.16
N SER A 100 3.55 -14.43 0.28
CA SER A 100 4.43 -15.57 -0.03
C SER A 100 5.38 -15.87 1.12
N GLY A 101 6.04 -14.84 1.64
CA GLY A 101 6.84 -14.88 2.86
C GLY A 101 8.18 -15.61 2.75
N HIS A 102 8.57 -16.10 1.58
CA HIS A 102 9.76 -16.95 1.38
C HIS A 102 10.75 -16.35 0.36
N GLY A 103 10.41 -15.21 -0.28
CA GLY A 103 11.28 -14.56 -1.25
C GLY A 103 11.41 -15.29 -2.59
N ASP A 104 10.53 -16.23 -2.86
CA ASP A 104 10.55 -17.15 -4.01
C ASP A 104 9.46 -16.86 -5.05
N VAL A 105 8.57 -15.88 -4.80
CA VAL A 105 7.47 -15.51 -5.67
C VAL A 105 7.39 -14.00 -5.83
N MET A 106 7.19 -13.55 -7.05
CA MET A 106 6.79 -12.17 -7.34
C MET A 106 5.32 -12.12 -7.69
N GLY A 107 4.59 -11.13 -7.14
CA GLY A 107 3.20 -10.94 -7.46
C GLY A 107 2.54 -9.77 -6.79
N GLY A 108 1.40 -9.38 -7.32
CA GLY A 108 0.53 -8.35 -6.78
C GLY A 108 -0.92 -8.79 -6.73
N ALA A 109 -1.69 -8.17 -5.88
CA ALA A 109 -3.13 -8.27 -5.85
C ALA A 109 -3.74 -6.88 -5.78
N VAL A 110 -4.88 -6.72 -6.43
CA VAL A 110 -5.79 -5.59 -6.22
C VAL A 110 -7.08 -6.17 -5.65
N ILE A 111 -7.55 -5.59 -4.56
CA ILE A 111 -8.72 -6.03 -3.82
C ILE A 111 -9.67 -4.83 -3.74
N GLY A 112 -10.94 -5.03 -3.99
CA GLY A 112 -11.93 -3.96 -3.95
C GLY A 112 -13.32 -4.47 -4.30
N ARG A 113 -14.24 -3.53 -4.53
CA ARG A 113 -15.61 -3.85 -4.93
C ARG A 113 -15.62 -4.57 -6.29
N ALA A 114 -16.56 -5.51 -6.44
CA ALA A 114 -16.65 -6.35 -7.65
C ALA A 114 -16.70 -5.53 -8.93
N GLU A 115 -17.49 -4.45 -8.96
CA GLU A 115 -17.67 -3.61 -10.15
C GLU A 115 -16.34 -2.98 -10.62
N LEU A 116 -15.48 -2.56 -9.69
CA LEU A 116 -14.17 -2.01 -10.02
C LEU A 116 -13.19 -3.10 -10.46
N ILE A 117 -13.22 -4.25 -9.79
CA ILE A 117 -12.33 -5.38 -10.12
C ILE A 117 -12.69 -5.98 -11.48
N ASP A 118 -13.98 -6.17 -11.75
CA ASP A 118 -14.45 -6.77 -13.00
C ASP A 118 -14.12 -5.88 -14.22
N SER A 119 -14.20 -4.55 -14.06
CA SER A 119 -13.79 -3.62 -15.13
C SER A 119 -12.30 -3.72 -15.50
N MET A 120 -11.44 -4.14 -14.55
CA MET A 120 -10.00 -4.31 -14.79
C MET A 120 -9.63 -5.72 -15.29
N ARG A 121 -10.49 -6.70 -15.10
CA ARG A 121 -10.18 -8.12 -15.35
C ARG A 121 -9.89 -8.40 -16.83
N GLU A 122 -10.63 -7.77 -17.72
CA GLU A 122 -10.43 -7.90 -19.15
C GLU A 122 -9.09 -7.28 -19.57
N ASP A 123 -8.79 -6.08 -19.11
CA ASP A 123 -7.51 -5.40 -19.39
C ASP A 123 -6.32 -6.21 -18.88
N VAL A 124 -6.41 -6.79 -17.68
CA VAL A 124 -5.37 -7.67 -17.12
C VAL A 124 -5.17 -8.89 -17.98
N SER A 125 -6.26 -9.48 -18.51
CA SER A 125 -6.17 -10.62 -19.42
C SER A 125 -5.49 -10.28 -20.74
N ILE A 126 -5.81 -9.13 -21.31
CA ILE A 126 -5.25 -8.65 -22.60
C ILE A 126 -3.77 -8.26 -22.43
N LEU A 127 -3.42 -7.55 -21.35
CA LEU A 127 -2.06 -7.09 -21.09
C LEU A 127 -1.11 -8.21 -20.63
N GLY A 128 -1.66 -9.35 -20.22
CA GLY A 128 -0.91 -10.57 -19.93
C GLY A 128 -0.17 -10.65 -18.59
N PRO A 129 -0.41 -9.83 -17.54
CA PRO A 129 0.22 -10.01 -16.24
C PRO A 129 -0.41 -11.18 -15.45
N THR A 130 -0.53 -12.32 -16.15
CA THR A 130 -1.05 -13.56 -15.57
C THR A 130 0.03 -14.29 -14.79
N ARG A 131 -0.39 -15.02 -13.76
CA ARG A 131 0.52 -15.80 -12.94
C ARG A 131 0.60 -17.23 -13.46
N ASP A 132 1.82 -17.78 -13.57
CA ASP A 132 2.00 -19.19 -13.87
C ASP A 132 1.51 -20.08 -12.69
N PRO A 133 1.12 -21.35 -12.98
CA PRO A 133 0.56 -22.23 -11.96
C PRO A 133 1.53 -22.55 -10.80
N HIS A 134 2.83 -22.62 -11.06
CA HIS A 134 3.82 -22.90 -10.02
C HIS A 134 3.94 -21.74 -9.04
N ALA A 135 4.01 -20.49 -9.54
CA ALA A 135 4.01 -19.31 -8.70
C ALA A 135 2.70 -19.18 -7.90
N ALA A 136 1.55 -19.56 -8.48
CA ALA A 136 0.28 -19.59 -7.78
C ALA A 136 0.28 -20.62 -6.63
N PHE A 137 0.84 -21.82 -6.87
CA PHE A 137 1.01 -22.86 -5.87
C PHE A 137 1.92 -22.40 -4.70
N LEU A 138 3.08 -21.81 -5.01
CA LEU A 138 4.00 -21.29 -4.00
C LEU A 138 3.35 -20.20 -3.14
N LEU A 139 2.61 -19.29 -3.75
CA LEU A 139 1.86 -18.27 -3.04
C LEU A 139 0.82 -18.88 -2.11
N GLN A 140 -0.01 -19.81 -2.60
CA GLN A 140 -1.02 -20.50 -1.79
C GLN A 140 -0.38 -21.26 -0.62
N ARG A 141 0.77 -21.89 -0.85
CA ARG A 141 1.55 -22.57 0.19
C ARG A 141 2.05 -21.58 1.24
N GLY A 142 2.61 -20.44 0.82
CA GLY A 142 3.10 -19.39 1.72
C GLY A 142 1.99 -18.79 2.58
N MET A 143 0.80 -18.61 2.03
CA MET A 143 -0.35 -18.05 2.74
C MET A 143 -0.84 -18.96 3.89
N LYS A 144 -0.60 -20.26 3.85
CA LYS A 144 -0.99 -21.18 4.93
C LYS A 144 -0.35 -20.86 6.29
N THR A 145 0.81 -20.23 6.27
CA THR A 145 1.54 -19.83 7.48
C THR A 145 1.58 -18.31 7.68
N TYR A 146 0.79 -17.58 6.93
CA TYR A 146 0.84 -16.12 6.90
C TYR A 146 0.68 -15.51 8.29
N PHE A 147 -0.35 -15.84 9.04
CA PHE A 147 -0.61 -15.24 10.35
C PHE A 147 0.47 -15.60 11.38
N VAL A 148 0.91 -16.85 11.41
CA VAL A 148 1.99 -17.29 12.33
C VAL A 148 3.29 -16.49 12.05
N ARG A 149 3.63 -16.31 10.79
CA ARG A 149 4.82 -15.54 10.39
C ARG A 149 4.63 -14.06 10.67
N TRP A 150 3.45 -13.52 10.38
CA TRP A 150 3.10 -12.12 10.65
C TRP A 150 3.27 -11.78 12.12
N ASP A 151 2.66 -12.56 13.03
CA ASP A 151 2.74 -12.34 14.46
C ASP A 151 4.17 -12.41 14.99
N ALA A 152 4.94 -13.39 14.51
CA ALA A 152 6.35 -13.52 14.87
C ALA A 152 7.18 -12.32 14.40
N GLN A 153 6.95 -11.85 13.16
CA GLN A 153 7.64 -10.68 12.60
C GLN A 153 7.29 -9.40 13.35
N CYS A 154 6.03 -9.19 13.69
CA CYS A 154 5.61 -8.02 14.46
C CYS A 154 6.25 -7.99 15.85
N ARG A 155 6.25 -9.12 16.58
CA ARG A 155 6.93 -9.22 17.89
C ARG A 155 8.42 -8.95 17.78
N ASN A 156 9.09 -9.55 16.80
CA ASN A 156 10.52 -9.35 16.60
C ASN A 156 10.85 -7.89 16.21
N ALA A 157 10.05 -7.30 15.34
CA ALA A 157 10.24 -5.91 14.92
C ALA A 157 10.07 -4.94 16.10
N LEU A 158 9.06 -5.15 16.95
CA LEU A 158 8.87 -4.34 18.16
C LEU A 158 10.05 -4.49 19.12
N CYS A 159 10.49 -5.70 19.39
CA CYS A 159 11.65 -5.97 20.25
C CYS A 159 12.93 -5.25 19.74
N VAL A 160 13.18 -5.32 18.43
CA VAL A 160 14.31 -4.62 17.81
C VAL A 160 14.14 -3.10 17.91
N ALA A 161 12.95 -2.58 17.64
CA ALA A 161 12.66 -1.15 17.71
C ALA A 161 12.86 -0.60 19.14
N GLU A 162 12.35 -1.31 20.15
CA GLU A 162 12.54 -0.95 21.57
C GLU A 162 14.01 -1.00 22.00
N HIS A 163 14.76 -2.02 21.55
CA HIS A 163 16.20 -2.11 21.82
C HIS A 163 16.95 -0.92 21.21
N LEU A 164 16.68 -0.62 19.95
CA LEU A 164 17.33 0.49 19.24
C LEU A 164 16.94 1.85 19.82
N ALA A 165 15.71 2.02 20.26
CA ALA A 165 15.25 3.27 20.86
C ALA A 165 15.99 3.64 22.18
N ARG A 166 16.55 2.63 22.84
CA ARG A 166 17.36 2.82 24.08
C ARG A 166 18.87 2.86 23.80
N HIS A 167 19.27 2.65 22.56
CA HIS A 167 20.71 2.53 22.24
C HIS A 167 21.38 3.91 22.16
N PRO A 168 22.51 4.18 22.87
CA PRO A 168 23.08 5.53 23.01
C PRO A 168 23.63 6.12 21.69
N ARG A 169 23.84 5.32 20.66
CA ARG A 169 24.27 5.77 19.32
C ARG A 169 23.11 5.92 18.32
N VAL A 170 21.87 5.71 18.74
CA VAL A 170 20.67 5.85 17.89
C VAL A 170 19.91 7.09 18.35
N GLU A 171 19.83 8.07 17.49
CA GLU A 171 19.14 9.32 17.76
C GLU A 171 17.62 9.16 17.72
N ARG A 172 17.11 8.38 16.75
CA ARG A 172 15.68 8.18 16.55
C ARG A 172 15.37 6.84 15.90
N VAL A 173 14.32 6.21 16.37
CA VAL A 173 13.70 5.02 15.74
C VAL A 173 12.28 5.39 15.29
N ARG A 174 11.92 5.01 14.08
CA ARG A 174 10.55 5.12 13.56
C ARG A 174 9.97 3.71 13.44
N TYR A 175 8.96 3.43 14.22
CA TYR A 175 8.22 2.18 14.16
C TYR A 175 6.80 2.40 14.73
N PRO A 176 5.74 2.13 13.96
CA PRO A 176 4.35 2.45 14.35
C PRO A 176 3.87 1.78 15.65
N GLY A 177 4.57 0.76 16.13
CA GLY A 177 4.28 0.10 17.40
C GLY A 177 4.96 0.72 18.63
N LEU A 178 5.82 1.73 18.45
CA LEU A 178 6.44 2.43 19.59
C LEU A 178 5.54 3.52 20.13
N PRO A 179 5.46 3.71 21.46
CA PRO A 179 4.77 4.84 22.04
C PRO A 179 5.31 6.18 21.52
N GLY A 180 4.44 7.03 20.99
CA GLY A 180 4.80 8.36 20.48
C GLY A 180 5.33 8.40 19.04
N ASP A 181 5.36 7.29 18.33
CA ASP A 181 5.67 7.24 16.90
C ASP A 181 4.35 7.03 16.11
N SER A 182 3.51 8.05 16.06
CA SER A 182 2.24 8.08 15.33
C SER A 182 2.24 9.18 14.29
#